data_8ca9f6f50553a19615bf868da58a6404
#
_entry.id   8ca9f6f50553a19615bf868da58a6404
#
_cell.length_a   1.000
_cell.length_b   1.000
_cell.length_c   1.000
_cell.angle_alpha   90.00
_cell.angle_beta   90.00
_cell.angle_gamma   90.00
#
_symmetry.space_group_name_H-M   'P 1'
#
loop_
_entity.id
_entity.type
_entity.pdbx_description
1 polymer ?
#
loop_
_entity_poly.entity_id
_entity_poly.type
_entity_poly.pdbx_seq_one_letter_code
_entity_poly.pdbx_strand_id
1 'polypeptide(L)'
;MEPVTTADGTEIAVERYGDGPPLIALHGSAATGGSLQPIVSQLAADYTVIVPDRRGRGASGDGDDYDPDREIGDLQAIVAAIDGDPVVVAHSFGGLVALAAAPTLDIRRLILYEPAVTVGDGADPPLSAQVRSRVDAGNETEAMRLFFEAGSGISDVTAMPWWPEQINMAWIDTVIRELQAIEAFELPSLDFDTPMLLLTGEHGPDHLA
;
A
#
# COMPACT_ATOMS: atom_id res chain seq x y z
N MET A 1 -3.72 -20.36 2.02
CA MET A 1 -3.00 -20.50 0.73
C MET A 1 -1.52 -20.62 1.05
N GLU A 2 -0.73 -21.28 0.19
CA GLU A 2 0.72 -21.27 0.35
C GLU A 2 1.24 -19.86 0.05
N PRO A 3 2.24 -19.37 0.79
CA PRO A 3 2.82 -18.06 0.53
C PRO A 3 3.47 -18.02 -0.86
N VAL A 4 3.54 -16.82 -1.42
CA VAL A 4 4.27 -16.58 -2.68
C VAL A 4 5.72 -16.25 -2.34
N THR A 5 6.66 -17.06 -2.85
CA THR A 5 8.09 -16.78 -2.69
C THR A 5 8.54 -15.81 -3.78
N THR A 6 9.15 -14.71 -3.38
CA THR A 6 9.65 -13.67 -4.28
C THR A 6 11.08 -13.93 -4.73
N ALA A 7 11.58 -13.12 -5.65
CA ALA A 7 12.92 -13.32 -6.25
C ALA A 7 14.08 -13.22 -5.22
N ASP A 8 13.87 -12.46 -4.13
CA ASP A 8 14.85 -12.34 -3.04
C ASP A 8 14.66 -13.39 -1.93
N GLY A 9 13.69 -14.30 -2.11
CA GLY A 9 13.38 -15.39 -1.18
C GLY A 9 12.42 -14.99 -0.05
N THR A 10 11.89 -13.76 -0.05
CA THR A 10 10.87 -13.34 0.91
C THR A 10 9.56 -14.07 0.64
N GLU A 11 8.91 -14.57 1.69
CA GLU A 11 7.59 -15.18 1.60
C GLU A 11 6.50 -14.14 1.84
N ILE A 12 5.66 -13.92 0.83
CA ILE A 12 4.51 -13.04 0.90
C ILE A 12 3.27 -13.88 1.23
N ALA A 13 2.68 -13.64 2.39
CA ALA A 13 1.43 -14.27 2.80
C ALA A 13 0.28 -13.74 1.96
N VAL A 14 -0.56 -14.63 1.49
CA VAL A 14 -1.68 -14.27 0.60
C VAL A 14 -2.94 -14.99 1.04
N GLU A 15 -4.01 -14.26 1.25
CA GLU A 15 -5.34 -14.82 1.48
C GLU A 15 -6.15 -14.80 0.18
N ARG A 16 -7.12 -15.71 0.06
CA ARG A 16 -7.95 -15.84 -1.14
C ARG A 16 -9.41 -15.99 -0.77
N TYR A 17 -10.30 -15.24 -1.42
CA TYR A 17 -11.73 -15.21 -1.15
C TYR A 17 -12.53 -15.27 -2.45
N GLY A 18 -13.65 -16.00 -2.43
CA GLY A 18 -14.54 -16.13 -3.59
C GLY A 18 -14.03 -17.09 -4.66
N ASP A 19 -14.81 -17.18 -5.76
CA ASP A 19 -14.56 -18.08 -6.90
C ASP A 19 -15.02 -17.38 -8.18
N GLY A 20 -14.11 -16.77 -8.90
CA GLY A 20 -14.38 -16.00 -10.13
C GLY A 20 -13.09 -15.52 -10.78
N PRO A 21 -13.15 -14.57 -11.72
CA PRO A 21 -11.95 -13.97 -12.31
C PRO A 21 -11.02 -13.39 -11.24
N PRO A 22 -9.69 -13.45 -11.44
CA PRO A 22 -8.74 -13.02 -10.43
C PRO A 22 -8.76 -11.49 -10.23
N LEU A 23 -8.68 -11.07 -8.96
CA LEU A 23 -8.54 -9.70 -8.55
C LEU A 23 -7.54 -9.63 -7.37
N ILE A 24 -6.51 -8.81 -7.48
CA ILE A 24 -5.56 -8.53 -6.40
C ILE A 24 -6.00 -7.26 -5.68
N ALA A 25 -6.13 -7.31 -4.35
CA ALA A 25 -6.40 -6.14 -3.51
C ALA A 25 -5.18 -5.81 -2.66
N LEU A 26 -4.54 -4.67 -2.91
CA LEU A 26 -3.28 -4.27 -2.28
C LEU A 26 -3.50 -3.11 -1.29
N HIS A 27 -3.13 -3.33 -0.02
CA HIS A 27 -3.32 -2.36 1.06
C HIS A 27 -2.25 -1.26 1.08
N GLY A 28 -2.54 -0.15 1.78
CA GLY A 28 -1.63 0.98 2.00
C GLY A 28 -0.66 0.80 3.16
N SER A 29 -0.06 1.91 3.58
CA SER A 29 0.84 1.99 4.74
C SER A 29 0.10 1.73 6.05
N ALA A 30 0.85 1.32 7.08
CA ALA A 30 0.33 1.04 8.44
C ALA A 30 -0.90 0.11 8.47
N ALA A 31 -1.02 -0.80 7.49
CA ALA A 31 -2.15 -1.70 7.33
C ALA A 31 -1.69 -3.12 6.98
N THR A 32 -2.62 -4.06 6.96
CA THR A 32 -2.48 -5.42 6.41
C THR A 32 -3.61 -5.69 5.42
N GLY A 33 -3.60 -6.83 4.76
CA GLY A 33 -4.71 -7.30 3.94
C GLY A 33 -6.05 -7.29 4.68
N GLY A 34 -6.03 -7.53 6.00
CA GLY A 34 -7.21 -7.47 6.85
C GLY A 34 -7.95 -6.13 6.83
N SER A 35 -7.26 -5.02 6.58
CA SER A 35 -7.89 -3.69 6.47
C SER A 35 -8.83 -3.57 5.27
N LEU A 36 -8.68 -4.42 4.26
CA LEU A 36 -9.49 -4.43 3.05
C LEU A 36 -10.74 -5.32 3.15
N GLN A 37 -10.97 -6.00 4.29
CA GLN A 37 -12.11 -6.92 4.46
C GLN A 37 -13.48 -6.34 4.10
N PRO A 38 -13.80 -5.06 4.39
CA PRO A 38 -15.09 -4.51 4.01
C PRO A 38 -15.35 -4.53 2.49
N ILE A 39 -14.33 -4.25 1.67
CA ILE A 39 -14.43 -4.27 0.21
C ILE A 39 -14.27 -5.71 -0.32
N VAL A 40 -13.35 -6.49 0.23
CA VAL A 40 -13.10 -7.89 -0.14
C VAL A 40 -14.38 -8.71 -0.02
N SER A 41 -15.14 -8.55 1.08
CA SER A 41 -16.39 -9.28 1.31
C SER A 41 -17.46 -9.02 0.25
N GLN A 42 -17.44 -7.85 -0.38
CA GLN A 42 -18.35 -7.49 -1.47
C GLN A 42 -17.85 -8.04 -2.82
N LEU A 43 -16.56 -7.87 -3.10
CA LEU A 43 -15.94 -8.29 -4.35
C LEU A 43 -15.88 -9.82 -4.51
N ALA A 44 -15.77 -10.56 -3.40
CA ALA A 44 -15.70 -12.01 -3.39
C ALA A 44 -16.97 -12.70 -3.91
N ALA A 45 -18.07 -11.96 -4.11
CA ALA A 45 -19.27 -12.46 -4.75
C ALA A 45 -19.07 -12.72 -6.25
N ASP A 46 -18.20 -11.95 -6.91
CA ASP A 46 -18.02 -11.97 -8.36
C ASP A 46 -16.58 -12.28 -8.79
N TYR A 47 -15.60 -12.21 -7.87
CA TYR A 47 -14.18 -12.37 -8.13
C TYR A 47 -13.54 -13.39 -7.19
N THR A 48 -12.44 -13.98 -7.62
CA THR A 48 -11.45 -14.55 -6.72
C THR A 48 -10.53 -13.41 -6.24
N VAL A 49 -10.80 -12.90 -5.03
CA VAL A 49 -10.03 -11.79 -4.46
C VAL A 49 -8.80 -12.34 -3.75
N ILE A 50 -7.63 -11.89 -4.19
CA ILE A 50 -6.31 -12.26 -3.71
C ILE A 50 -5.79 -11.09 -2.89
N VAL A 51 -5.55 -11.31 -1.60
CA VAL A 51 -5.21 -10.26 -0.64
C VAL A 51 -3.86 -10.58 -0.01
N PRO A 52 -2.77 -10.02 -0.51
CA PRO A 52 -1.48 -10.16 0.12
C PRO A 52 -1.35 -9.25 1.35
N ASP A 53 -0.65 -9.73 2.36
CA ASP A 53 0.05 -8.84 3.29
C ASP A 53 1.33 -8.37 2.59
N ARG A 54 1.54 -7.06 2.44
CA ARG A 54 2.78 -6.55 1.84
C ARG A 54 3.98 -6.89 2.75
N ARG A 55 5.20 -6.91 2.18
CA ARG A 55 6.42 -7.23 2.96
C ARG A 55 6.53 -6.39 4.24
N GLY A 56 6.99 -7.00 5.32
CA GLY A 56 7.06 -6.37 6.64
C GLY A 56 5.69 -6.13 7.31
N ARG A 57 4.62 -6.71 6.80
CA ARG A 57 3.25 -6.59 7.33
C ARG A 57 2.63 -7.97 7.58
N GLY A 58 1.74 -8.01 8.56
CA GLY A 58 0.91 -9.18 8.83
C GLY A 58 1.69 -10.48 8.99
N ALA A 59 1.41 -11.45 8.15
CA ALA A 59 2.06 -12.76 8.12
C ALA A 59 3.18 -12.87 7.07
N SER A 60 3.44 -11.80 6.30
CA SER A 60 4.53 -11.76 5.32
C SER A 60 5.89 -11.58 5.98
N GLY A 61 6.91 -12.15 5.33
CA GLY A 61 8.30 -11.87 5.65
C GLY A 61 8.70 -10.42 5.34
N ASP A 62 9.91 -10.06 5.76
CA ASP A 62 10.58 -8.81 5.42
C ASP A 62 12.02 -9.11 4.99
N GLY A 63 12.66 -8.18 4.31
CA GLY A 63 14.08 -8.27 3.97
C GLY A 63 14.93 -7.43 4.90
N ASP A 64 16.22 -7.78 5.03
CA ASP A 64 17.18 -7.00 5.83
C ASP A 64 17.37 -5.59 5.27
N ASP A 65 17.33 -5.46 3.94
CA ASP A 65 17.43 -4.19 3.23
C ASP A 65 16.11 -3.89 2.52
N TYR A 66 15.45 -2.80 2.86
CA TYR A 66 14.25 -2.35 2.18
C TYR A 66 14.62 -1.50 0.96
N ASP A 67 13.99 -1.85 -0.16
CA ASP A 67 13.98 -1.08 -1.41
C ASP A 67 12.56 -1.14 -1.99
N PRO A 68 11.97 -0.01 -2.41
CA PRO A 68 10.65 -0.01 -3.06
C PRO A 68 10.56 -0.96 -4.27
N ASP A 69 11.64 -1.17 -5.01
CA ASP A 69 11.69 -2.10 -6.14
C ASP A 69 11.44 -3.55 -5.72
N ARG A 70 11.70 -3.91 -4.46
CA ARG A 70 11.35 -5.24 -3.93
C ARG A 70 9.84 -5.43 -3.83
N GLU A 71 9.09 -4.40 -3.47
CA GLU A 71 7.62 -4.47 -3.45
C GLU A 71 7.02 -4.56 -4.86
N ILE A 72 7.67 -3.95 -5.84
CA ILE A 72 7.34 -4.15 -7.26
C ILE A 72 7.57 -5.62 -7.63
N GLY A 73 8.71 -6.19 -7.24
CA GLY A 73 9.02 -7.61 -7.44
C GLY A 73 8.04 -8.55 -6.74
N ASP A 74 7.56 -8.20 -5.55
CA ASP A 74 6.53 -8.96 -4.83
C ASP A 74 5.23 -9.01 -5.62
N LEU A 75 4.76 -7.86 -6.11
CA LEU A 75 3.54 -7.81 -6.92
C LEU A 75 3.69 -8.59 -8.23
N GLN A 76 4.86 -8.52 -8.88
CA GLN A 76 5.18 -9.33 -10.06
C GLN A 76 5.11 -10.83 -9.75
N ALA A 77 5.68 -11.28 -8.64
CA ALA A 77 5.64 -12.67 -8.21
C ALA A 77 4.21 -13.14 -7.91
N ILE A 78 3.39 -12.28 -7.28
CA ILE A 78 1.97 -12.57 -7.01
C ILE A 78 1.20 -12.69 -8.32
N VAL A 79 1.36 -11.77 -9.27
CA VAL A 79 0.71 -11.84 -10.60
C VAL A 79 1.11 -13.10 -11.34
N ALA A 80 2.40 -13.45 -11.34
CA ALA A 80 2.91 -14.65 -11.99
C ALA A 80 2.41 -15.97 -11.37
N ALA A 81 1.98 -15.96 -10.10
CA ALA A 81 1.42 -17.10 -9.39
C ALA A 81 -0.10 -17.29 -9.61
N ILE A 82 -0.73 -16.44 -10.43
CA ILE A 82 -2.17 -16.43 -10.69
C ILE A 82 -2.43 -16.91 -12.12
N ASP A 83 -3.43 -17.74 -12.29
CA ASP A 83 -3.93 -18.10 -13.62
C ASP A 83 -4.79 -16.96 -14.20
N GLY A 84 -4.40 -16.45 -15.37
CA GLY A 84 -5.10 -15.37 -16.09
C GLY A 84 -4.64 -13.97 -15.68
N ASP A 85 -5.24 -12.95 -16.32
CA ASP A 85 -4.87 -11.55 -16.16
C ASP A 85 -5.70 -10.91 -15.04
N PRO A 86 -5.15 -10.65 -13.84
CA PRO A 86 -5.91 -10.12 -12.73
C PRO A 86 -6.29 -8.65 -12.93
N VAL A 87 -7.38 -8.22 -12.31
CA VAL A 87 -7.60 -6.81 -11.98
C VAL A 87 -6.78 -6.50 -10.73
N VAL A 88 -6.06 -5.38 -10.70
CA VAL A 88 -5.36 -4.91 -9.51
C VAL A 88 -6.11 -3.70 -8.94
N VAL A 89 -6.55 -3.81 -7.70
CA VAL A 89 -7.12 -2.71 -6.90
C VAL A 89 -6.14 -2.37 -5.80
N ALA A 90 -5.67 -1.15 -5.75
CA ALA A 90 -4.61 -0.77 -4.83
C ALA A 90 -4.88 0.58 -4.16
N HIS A 91 -4.60 0.67 -2.87
CA HIS A 91 -4.83 1.85 -2.05
C HIS A 91 -3.53 2.46 -1.55
N SER A 92 -3.44 3.79 -1.56
CA SER A 92 -2.37 4.57 -0.95
C SER A 92 -0.97 4.10 -1.41
N PHE A 93 -0.07 3.71 -0.50
CA PHE A 93 1.25 3.21 -0.85
C PHE A 93 1.21 1.93 -1.72
N GLY A 94 0.24 1.03 -1.49
CA GLY A 94 0.00 -0.08 -2.41
C GLY A 94 -0.34 0.40 -3.83
N GLY A 95 -1.02 1.55 -3.94
CA GLY A 95 -1.29 2.22 -5.21
C GLY A 95 -0.04 2.74 -5.90
N LEU A 96 0.91 3.30 -5.15
CA LEU A 96 2.23 3.69 -5.67
C LEU A 96 2.99 2.47 -6.23
N VAL A 97 3.06 1.38 -5.44
CA VAL A 97 3.71 0.13 -5.87
C VAL A 97 3.06 -0.43 -7.14
N ALA A 98 1.72 -0.48 -7.19
CA ALA A 98 0.99 -1.00 -8.34
C ALA A 98 1.19 -0.12 -9.59
N LEU A 99 1.23 1.21 -9.42
CA LEU A 99 1.49 2.15 -10.51
C LEU A 99 2.93 1.99 -11.06
N ALA A 100 3.91 1.88 -10.17
CA ALA A 100 5.31 1.67 -10.54
C ALA A 100 5.51 0.32 -11.27
N ALA A 101 4.80 -0.72 -10.85
CA ALA A 101 4.88 -2.06 -11.46
C ALA A 101 4.12 -2.18 -12.78
N ALA A 102 3.09 -1.34 -13.02
CA ALA A 102 2.14 -1.48 -14.13
C ALA A 102 2.78 -1.68 -15.52
N PRO A 103 3.88 -0.99 -15.89
CA PRO A 103 4.51 -1.19 -17.20
C PRO A 103 5.07 -2.61 -17.43
N THR A 104 5.24 -3.40 -16.36
CA THR A 104 5.86 -4.73 -16.39
C THR A 104 4.90 -5.87 -16.01
N LEU A 105 3.63 -5.55 -15.75
CA LEU A 105 2.63 -6.51 -15.30
C LEU A 105 1.66 -6.90 -16.41
N ASP A 106 1.41 -8.20 -16.53
CA ASP A 106 0.31 -8.73 -17.33
C ASP A 106 -0.97 -8.69 -16.49
N ILE A 107 -1.63 -7.53 -16.48
CA ILE A 107 -2.86 -7.28 -15.73
C ILE A 107 -3.97 -6.74 -16.64
N ARG A 108 -5.19 -7.10 -16.31
CA ARG A 108 -6.37 -6.72 -17.10
C ARG A 108 -6.76 -5.26 -16.91
N ARG A 109 -6.64 -4.74 -15.68
CA ARG A 109 -6.96 -3.36 -15.30
C ARG A 109 -6.23 -2.98 -14.02
N LEU A 110 -5.95 -1.69 -13.90
CA LEU A 110 -5.41 -1.09 -12.69
C LEU A 110 -6.44 -0.11 -12.11
N ILE A 111 -6.81 -0.30 -10.84
CA ILE A 111 -7.70 0.59 -10.10
C ILE A 111 -6.93 1.13 -8.91
N LEU A 112 -6.71 2.43 -8.88
CA LEU A 112 -5.97 3.12 -7.84
C LEU A 112 -6.94 3.96 -7.01
N TYR A 113 -6.95 3.73 -5.70
CA TYR A 113 -7.67 4.56 -4.76
C TYR A 113 -6.68 5.38 -3.94
N GLU A 114 -6.68 6.70 -4.14
CA GLU A 114 -5.77 7.64 -3.49
C GLU A 114 -4.32 7.14 -3.45
N PRO A 115 -3.69 6.82 -4.60
CA PRO A 115 -2.32 6.33 -4.63
C PRO A 115 -1.39 7.37 -3.99
N ALA A 116 -0.43 6.91 -3.19
CA ALA A 116 0.50 7.78 -2.47
C ALA A 116 1.56 8.40 -3.43
N VAL A 117 1.08 9.17 -4.39
CA VAL A 117 1.91 9.92 -5.35
C VAL A 117 1.80 11.40 -5.01
N THR A 118 2.89 11.98 -4.53
CA THR A 118 2.91 13.41 -4.19
C THR A 118 2.91 14.27 -5.45
N VAL A 119 1.98 15.21 -5.54
CA VAL A 119 1.92 16.20 -6.62
C VAL A 119 2.31 17.57 -6.06
N GLY A 120 3.25 18.25 -6.73
CA GLY A 120 3.76 19.54 -6.29
C GLY A 120 4.98 19.47 -5.36
N ASP A 121 5.26 20.58 -4.68
CA ASP A 121 6.38 20.67 -3.75
C ASP A 121 6.04 19.92 -2.45
N GLY A 122 6.90 18.99 -2.06
CA GLY A 122 6.75 18.23 -0.82
C GLY A 122 6.86 19.12 0.43
N ALA A 123 6.58 18.53 1.59
CA ALA A 123 6.75 19.22 2.88
C ALA A 123 8.22 19.55 3.16
N ASP A 124 8.48 20.68 3.79
CA ASP A 124 9.82 21.09 4.26
C ASP A 124 9.78 21.34 5.79
N PRO A 125 10.43 20.52 6.62
CA PRO A 125 11.15 19.30 6.26
C PRO A 125 10.21 18.16 5.77
N PRO A 126 10.76 17.14 5.05
CA PRO A 126 9.99 15.99 4.59
C PRO A 126 9.22 15.29 5.71
N LEU A 127 8.06 14.71 5.41
CA LEU A 127 7.20 14.06 6.42
C LEU A 127 7.94 12.89 7.11
N SER A 128 8.73 12.12 6.36
CA SER A 128 9.57 11.05 6.92
C SER A 128 10.52 11.55 7.99
N ALA A 129 11.17 12.70 7.77
CA ALA A 129 12.07 13.33 8.74
C ALA A 129 11.31 13.87 9.96
N GLN A 130 10.12 14.42 9.76
CA GLN A 130 9.26 14.88 10.85
C GLN A 130 8.81 13.73 11.75
N VAL A 131 8.37 12.60 11.15
CA VAL A 131 7.97 11.38 11.86
C VAL A 131 9.18 10.79 12.60
N ARG A 132 10.33 10.65 11.94
CA ARG A 132 11.58 10.15 12.54
C ARG A 132 11.97 10.97 13.77
N SER A 133 11.92 12.28 13.68
CA SER A 133 12.27 13.17 14.79
C SER A 133 11.42 12.93 16.04
N ARG A 134 10.16 12.54 15.90
CA ARG A 134 9.28 12.20 17.02
C ARG A 134 9.62 10.84 17.63
N VAL A 135 9.96 9.87 16.78
CA VAL A 135 10.44 8.56 17.23
C VAL A 135 11.73 8.69 18.02
N ASP A 136 12.71 9.46 17.51
CA ASP A 136 14.00 9.70 18.17
C ASP A 136 13.84 10.42 19.53
N ALA A 137 12.74 11.19 19.68
CA ALA A 137 12.37 11.81 20.95
C ALA A 137 11.56 10.88 21.89
N GLY A 138 11.32 9.61 21.53
CA GLY A 138 10.53 8.66 22.29
C GLY A 138 9.01 8.89 22.23
N ASN A 139 8.53 9.60 21.22
CA ASN A 139 7.11 9.98 21.03
C ASN A 139 6.47 9.22 19.86
N GLU A 140 6.47 7.89 19.87
CA GLU A 140 5.98 7.04 18.77
C GLU A 140 4.49 7.27 18.45
N THR A 141 3.65 7.46 19.50
CA THR A 141 2.22 7.76 19.31
C THR A 141 2.02 9.06 18.55
N GLU A 142 2.79 10.09 18.85
CA GLU A 142 2.74 11.38 18.15
C GLU A 142 3.29 11.27 16.72
N ALA A 143 4.30 10.42 16.51
CA ALA A 143 4.81 10.10 15.18
C ALA A 143 3.74 9.47 14.29
N MET A 144 3.02 8.47 14.80
CA MET A 144 1.91 7.84 14.09
C MET A 144 0.72 8.78 13.90
N ARG A 145 0.41 9.63 14.89
CA ARG A 145 -0.63 10.67 14.74
C ARG A 145 -0.32 11.57 13.55
N LEU A 146 0.90 12.10 13.50
CA LEU A 146 1.35 12.97 12.41
C LEU A 146 1.24 12.27 11.04
N PHE A 147 1.67 11.00 10.96
CA PHE A 147 1.55 10.22 9.74
C PHE A 147 0.10 10.09 9.26
N PHE A 148 -0.82 9.71 10.16
CA PHE A 148 -2.22 9.52 9.77
C PHE A 148 -2.91 10.83 9.40
N GLU A 149 -2.66 11.91 10.15
CA GLU A 149 -3.24 13.23 9.85
C GLU A 149 -2.78 13.75 8.48
N ALA A 150 -1.48 13.63 8.19
CA ALA A 150 -0.95 14.04 6.90
C ALA A 150 -1.44 13.17 5.73
N GLY A 151 -1.56 11.85 5.93
CA GLY A 151 -1.91 10.90 4.87
C GLY A 151 -3.42 10.72 4.63
N SER A 152 -4.29 11.10 5.58
CA SER A 152 -5.73 10.87 5.46
C SER A 152 -6.56 12.14 5.27
N GLY A 153 -5.97 13.32 5.46
CA GLY A 153 -6.71 14.59 5.49
C GLY A 153 -7.59 14.78 6.74
N ILE A 154 -7.58 13.83 7.69
CA ILE A 154 -8.28 13.95 8.97
C ILE A 154 -7.49 14.90 9.87
N SER A 155 -8.09 16.01 10.28
CA SER A 155 -7.42 17.04 11.07
C SER A 155 -7.11 16.63 12.52
N ASP A 156 -7.80 15.62 13.06
CA ASP A 156 -7.60 15.08 14.41
C ASP A 156 -7.95 13.59 14.42
N VAL A 157 -6.96 12.76 14.21
CA VAL A 157 -7.14 11.29 14.26
C VAL A 157 -7.38 10.76 15.66
N THR A 158 -7.09 11.55 16.70
CA THR A 158 -7.31 11.12 18.10
C THR A 158 -8.79 11.03 18.44
N ALA A 159 -9.67 11.69 17.68
CA ALA A 159 -11.11 11.59 17.79
C ALA A 159 -11.69 10.33 17.11
N MET A 160 -10.88 9.56 16.38
CA MET A 160 -11.35 8.39 15.64
C MET A 160 -11.52 7.18 16.56
N PRO A 161 -12.59 6.36 16.39
CA PRO A 161 -12.88 5.22 17.27
C PRO A 161 -11.86 4.08 17.19
N TRP A 162 -10.97 4.11 16.19
CA TRP A 162 -9.87 3.14 16.03
C TRP A 162 -8.55 3.63 16.63
N TRP A 163 -8.45 4.87 17.07
CA TRP A 163 -7.24 5.47 17.63
C TRP A 163 -7.17 5.31 19.15
N PRO A 164 -5.99 5.04 19.72
CA PRO A 164 -4.80 4.42 19.08
C PRO A 164 -4.84 2.89 19.09
N GLU A 165 -5.88 2.26 19.64
CA GLU A 165 -5.96 0.85 20.03
C GLU A 165 -5.83 -0.10 18.83
N GLN A 166 -6.28 0.34 17.64
CA GLN A 166 -6.20 -0.48 16.42
C GLN A 166 -4.92 -0.20 15.61
N ILE A 167 -4.03 0.66 16.10
CA ILE A 167 -2.78 1.00 15.42
C ILE A 167 -1.64 0.14 15.96
N ASN A 168 -0.96 -0.56 15.08
CA ASN A 168 0.25 -1.27 15.44
C ASN A 168 1.46 -0.32 15.44
N MET A 169 1.84 0.17 16.61
CA MET A 169 2.95 1.11 16.78
C MET A 169 4.30 0.51 16.37
N ALA A 170 4.44 -0.83 16.38
CA ALA A 170 5.67 -1.49 15.94
C ALA A 170 5.96 -1.31 14.43
N TRP A 171 4.99 -0.83 13.66
CA TRP A 171 5.19 -0.57 12.23
C TRP A 171 5.76 0.82 11.92
N ILE A 172 6.14 1.60 12.92
CA ILE A 172 6.61 2.98 12.71
C ILE A 172 7.84 3.05 11.79
N ASP A 173 8.79 2.14 11.95
CA ASP A 173 9.97 2.09 11.08
C ASP A 173 9.62 1.72 9.63
N THR A 174 8.66 0.82 9.45
CA THR A 174 8.14 0.49 8.12
C THR A 174 7.39 1.67 7.50
N VAL A 175 6.63 2.44 8.28
CA VAL A 175 5.98 3.67 7.83
C VAL A 175 7.01 4.70 7.37
N ILE A 176 8.08 4.88 8.13
CA ILE A 176 9.14 5.85 7.78
C ILE A 176 9.83 5.48 6.46
N ARG A 177 10.17 4.20 6.26
CA ARG A 177 10.78 3.78 4.99
C ARG A 177 9.84 3.94 3.79
N GLU A 178 8.54 3.72 3.99
CA GLU A 178 7.52 3.96 2.95
C GLU A 178 7.36 5.45 2.65
N LEU A 179 7.37 6.33 3.66
CA LEU A 179 7.37 7.78 3.45
C LEU A 179 8.60 8.24 2.65
N GLN A 180 9.79 7.71 2.97
CA GLN A 180 11.01 7.99 2.21
C GLN A 180 10.88 7.53 0.74
N ALA A 181 10.25 6.39 0.51
CA ALA A 181 9.97 5.90 -0.83
C ALA A 181 8.98 6.80 -1.59
N ILE A 182 7.93 7.29 -0.92
CA ILE A 182 6.97 8.26 -1.49
C ILE A 182 7.68 9.56 -1.87
N GLU A 183 8.51 10.08 -0.98
CA GLU A 183 9.24 11.34 -1.16
C GLU A 183 10.30 11.27 -2.28
N ALA A 184 10.86 10.08 -2.51
CA ALA A 184 11.82 9.82 -3.57
C ALA A 184 11.18 9.35 -4.90
N PHE A 185 9.85 9.11 -4.89
CA PHE A 185 9.17 8.52 -6.05
C PHE A 185 9.10 9.51 -7.21
N GLU A 186 9.61 9.08 -8.34
CA GLU A 186 9.43 9.76 -9.62
C GLU A 186 8.36 9.03 -10.42
N LEU A 187 7.32 9.75 -10.85
CA LEU A 187 6.25 9.17 -11.63
C LEU A 187 6.82 8.56 -12.92
N PRO A 188 6.65 7.25 -13.16
CA PRO A 188 7.13 6.64 -14.38
C PRO A 188 6.39 7.18 -15.60
N SER A 189 6.91 6.94 -16.79
CA SER A 189 6.13 7.15 -18.01
C SER A 189 4.84 6.32 -17.93
N LEU A 190 3.70 6.98 -18.10
CA LEU A 190 2.39 6.31 -18.17
C LEU A 190 2.08 5.76 -19.56
N ASP A 191 3.12 5.51 -20.35
CA ASP A 191 3.03 4.94 -21.72
C ASP A 191 2.90 3.41 -21.64
N PHE A 192 1.77 2.95 -21.11
CA PHE A 192 1.35 1.54 -21.09
C PHE A 192 -0.13 1.41 -21.42
N ASP A 193 -0.50 0.31 -22.08
CA ASP A 193 -1.85 0.08 -22.62
C ASP A 193 -2.87 -0.40 -21.59
N THR A 194 -2.47 -0.73 -20.37
CA THR A 194 -3.38 -1.23 -19.33
C THR A 194 -4.40 -0.16 -18.94
N PRO A 195 -5.72 -0.44 -19.07
CA PRO A 195 -6.75 0.51 -18.68
C PRO A 195 -6.66 0.81 -17.18
N MET A 196 -6.60 2.10 -16.82
CA MET A 196 -6.46 2.58 -15.47
C MET A 196 -7.68 3.40 -15.02
N LEU A 197 -8.11 3.20 -13.78
CA LEU A 197 -9.11 4.00 -13.10
C LEU A 197 -8.48 4.60 -11.84
N LEU A 198 -8.50 5.92 -11.75
CA LEU A 198 -8.11 6.66 -10.55
C LEU A 198 -9.37 7.05 -9.77
N LEU A 199 -9.38 6.71 -8.48
CA LEU A 199 -10.44 7.07 -7.54
C LEU A 199 -9.85 7.98 -6.45
N THR A 200 -10.51 9.11 -6.22
CA THR A 200 -10.17 10.05 -5.13
C THR A 200 -11.39 10.25 -4.23
N GLY A 201 -11.15 10.39 -2.93
CA GLY A 201 -12.20 10.73 -1.97
C GLY A 201 -12.54 12.22 -2.03
N GLU A 202 -13.80 12.56 -1.73
CA GLU A 202 -14.26 13.96 -1.67
C GLU A 202 -13.50 14.80 -0.61
N HIS A 203 -12.95 14.13 0.40
CA HIS A 203 -12.23 14.72 1.54
C HIS A 203 -10.80 14.22 1.64
N GLY A 204 -10.27 13.63 0.57
CA GLY A 204 -8.87 13.20 0.50
C GLY A 204 -7.90 14.38 0.63
N PRO A 205 -6.63 14.13 0.99
CA PRO A 205 -5.63 15.19 1.10
C PRO A 205 -5.35 15.83 -0.27
N ASP A 206 -5.30 17.15 -0.33
CA ASP A 206 -5.10 17.92 -1.58
C ASP A 206 -3.83 17.51 -2.35
N HIS A 207 -2.81 17.02 -1.67
CA HIS A 207 -1.53 16.60 -2.26
C HIS A 207 -1.56 15.21 -2.92
N LEU A 208 -2.66 14.46 -2.78
CA LEU A 208 -2.91 13.17 -3.44
C LEU A 208 -3.95 13.27 -4.58
N ALA A 209 -4.30 14.48 -5.01
CA ALA A 209 -5.35 14.74 -5.99
C ALA A 209 -4.86 14.62 -7.44
#